data_bb225d9377b7ea67e1e0b96a369cedbd
#
_entry.id   bb225d9377b7ea67e1e0b96a369cedbd
#
_cell.length_a   1.000
_cell.length_b   1.000
_cell.length_c   1.000
_cell.angle_alpha   90.00
_cell.angle_beta   90.00
_cell.angle_gamma   90.00
#
_symmetry.space_group_name_H-M   'P 1'
#
loop_
_entity.id
_entity.type
_entity.pdbx_description
1 polymer ?
#
loop_
_entity_poly.entity_id
_entity_poly.type
_entity_poly.pdbx_seq_one_letter_code
_entity_poly.pdbx_strand_id
1 'polypeptide(L)'
;MPAPALKMLAAAQRVLVAKGFSGLTLRAIAQESGENSAMVQYYFGNKEGLLKAMIDSVFRDDQEDAAAAMSTVTSDDRLPRFVDGLRTISSSRSFRVFFDVLPYALRNEGLRSRMARAYDWYRRIKLDWLRAEDQAPPSQKQGLLGLSELMTAVVDGLAIQEAIDDGFDTRRAYAVLEFMLQRSLPELLESDLHGGSRPG
;
A
#
# COMPACT_ATOMS: atom_id res chain seq x y z
N MET A 1 4.47 14.85 14.27
CA MET A 1 3.87 16.06 13.62
C MET A 1 3.00 16.76 14.66
N PRO A 2 2.94 18.13 14.71
CA PRO A 2 2.06 18.85 15.63
C PRO A 2 0.57 18.59 15.38
N ALA A 3 -0.26 18.67 16.44
CA ALA A 3 -1.69 18.38 16.32
C ALA A 3 -2.44 19.19 15.23
N PRO A 4 -2.19 20.50 15.03
CA PRO A 4 -2.81 21.25 13.94
C PRO A 4 -2.43 20.71 12.55
N ALA A 5 -1.18 20.29 12.36
CA ALA A 5 -0.74 19.71 11.08
C ALA A 5 -1.40 18.36 10.78
N LEU A 6 -1.58 17.50 11.80
CA LEU A 6 -2.32 16.26 11.67
C LEU A 6 -3.79 16.50 11.30
N LYS A 7 -4.43 17.49 11.93
CA LYS A 7 -5.81 17.89 11.63
C LYS A 7 -5.97 18.38 10.20
N MET A 8 -5.03 19.20 9.71
CA MET A 8 -5.00 19.65 8.31
C MET A 8 -4.76 18.50 7.34
N LEU A 9 -3.89 17.56 7.69
CA LEU A 9 -3.60 16.40 6.87
C LEU A 9 -4.83 15.49 6.71
N ALA A 10 -5.53 15.23 7.82
CA ALA A 10 -6.80 14.49 7.79
C ALA A 10 -7.88 15.23 6.96
N ALA A 11 -7.95 16.57 7.07
CA ALA A 11 -8.83 17.39 6.24
C ALA A 11 -8.45 17.31 4.76
N ALA A 12 -7.16 17.35 4.43
CA ALA A 12 -6.68 17.21 3.06
C ALA A 12 -7.08 15.86 2.43
N GLN A 13 -6.98 14.78 3.19
CA GLN A 13 -7.43 13.45 2.76
C GLN A 13 -8.95 13.44 2.48
N ARG A 14 -9.77 14.05 3.36
CA ARG A 14 -11.22 14.15 3.12
C ARG A 14 -11.55 14.99 1.88
N VAL A 15 -10.87 16.12 1.70
CA VAL A 15 -11.03 16.97 0.50
C VAL A 15 -10.65 16.22 -0.76
N LEU A 16 -9.54 15.46 -0.74
CA LEU A 16 -9.10 14.66 -1.88
C LEU A 16 -10.16 13.63 -2.29
N VAL A 17 -10.67 12.87 -1.33
CA VAL A 17 -11.71 11.86 -1.57
C VAL A 17 -13.01 12.48 -2.08
N ALA A 18 -13.44 13.64 -1.50
CA ALA A 18 -14.71 14.25 -1.84
C ALA A 18 -14.68 15.08 -3.14
N LYS A 19 -13.56 15.73 -3.46
CA LYS A 19 -13.46 16.72 -4.55
C LYS A 19 -12.35 16.39 -5.56
N GLY A 20 -11.68 15.27 -5.41
CA GLY A 20 -10.56 14.88 -6.24
C GLY A 20 -9.35 15.81 -6.10
N PHE A 21 -8.34 15.57 -6.91
CA PHE A 21 -7.10 16.33 -6.87
C PHE A 21 -7.27 17.81 -7.28
N SER A 22 -8.14 18.12 -8.22
CA SER A 22 -8.41 19.51 -8.63
C SER A 22 -9.02 20.36 -7.51
N GLY A 23 -9.85 19.74 -6.66
CA GLY A 23 -10.44 20.37 -5.48
C GLY A 23 -9.49 20.49 -4.28
N LEU A 24 -8.34 19.81 -4.30
CA LEU A 24 -7.35 19.86 -3.23
C LEU A 24 -6.55 21.17 -3.31
N THR A 25 -7.05 22.19 -2.64
CA THR A 25 -6.45 23.53 -2.53
C THR A 25 -6.17 23.88 -1.08
N LEU A 26 -5.16 24.75 -0.81
CA LEU A 26 -4.87 25.20 0.56
C LEU A 26 -6.09 25.83 1.22
N ARG A 27 -6.91 26.55 0.44
CA ARG A 27 -8.15 27.16 0.94
C ARG A 27 -9.20 26.12 1.31
N ALA A 28 -9.40 25.10 0.48
CA ALA A 28 -10.34 24.01 0.78
C ALA A 28 -9.92 23.23 2.04
N ILE A 29 -8.62 23.01 2.22
CA ILE A 29 -8.07 22.33 3.40
C ILE A 29 -8.26 23.19 4.65
N ALA A 30 -7.97 24.49 4.56
CA ALA A 30 -8.19 25.42 5.65
C ALA A 30 -9.66 25.43 6.09
N GLN A 31 -10.58 25.49 5.14
CA GLN A 31 -12.02 25.46 5.40
C GLN A 31 -12.44 24.14 6.04
N GLU A 32 -11.98 23.01 5.53
CA GLU A 32 -12.30 21.67 6.02
C GLU A 32 -11.70 21.37 7.40
N SER A 33 -10.50 21.88 7.66
CA SER A 33 -9.81 21.71 8.95
C SER A 33 -10.27 22.70 10.01
N GLY A 34 -10.90 23.81 9.63
CA GLY A 34 -11.17 24.94 10.52
C GLY A 34 -9.91 25.75 10.90
N GLU A 35 -8.83 25.58 10.13
CA GLU A 35 -7.55 26.23 10.34
C GLU A 35 -7.34 27.37 9.32
N ASN A 36 -6.35 28.21 9.54
CA ASN A 36 -6.01 29.30 8.61
C ASN A 36 -5.16 28.73 7.44
N SER A 37 -5.43 29.21 6.22
CA SER A 37 -4.65 28.84 5.03
C SER A 37 -3.16 29.15 5.14
N ALA A 38 -2.78 30.21 5.90
CA ALA A 38 -1.39 30.51 6.20
C ALA A 38 -0.72 29.40 7.04
N MET A 39 -1.45 28.75 7.94
CA MET A 39 -0.95 27.61 8.72
C MET A 39 -0.76 26.38 7.81
N VAL A 40 -1.65 26.14 6.83
CA VAL A 40 -1.45 25.06 5.84
C VAL A 40 -0.15 25.29 5.06
N GLN A 41 0.08 26.55 4.63
CA GLN A 41 1.30 26.91 3.94
C GLN A 41 2.55 26.81 4.85
N TYR A 42 2.44 27.20 6.11
CA TYR A 42 3.52 27.09 7.08
C TYR A 42 3.98 25.64 7.30
N TYR A 43 3.03 24.68 7.46
CA TYR A 43 3.37 23.28 7.74
C TYR A 43 3.77 22.49 6.50
N PHE A 44 3.17 22.77 5.35
CA PHE A 44 3.34 21.96 4.14
C PHE A 44 4.01 22.70 2.98
N GLY A 45 4.21 24.02 3.10
CA GLY A 45 4.81 24.86 2.07
C GLY A 45 3.90 25.05 0.86
N ASN A 46 3.66 24.00 0.11
CA ASN A 46 2.85 24.01 -1.09
C ASN A 46 2.07 22.69 -1.25
N LYS A 47 1.32 22.57 -2.36
CA LYS A 47 0.53 21.37 -2.66
C LYS A 47 1.39 20.11 -2.76
N GLU A 48 2.60 20.19 -3.30
CA GLU A 48 3.52 19.06 -3.39
C GLU A 48 3.98 18.60 -1.99
N GLY A 49 4.35 19.54 -1.12
CA GLY A 49 4.71 19.23 0.25
C GLY A 49 3.57 18.58 1.04
N LEU A 50 2.34 19.05 0.82
CA LEU A 50 1.14 18.42 1.37
C LEU A 50 0.94 17.00 0.86
N LEU A 51 1.06 16.74 -0.44
CA LEU A 51 0.94 15.40 -1.03
C LEU A 51 2.01 14.46 -0.47
N LYS A 52 3.25 14.94 -0.34
CA LYS A 52 4.32 14.18 0.30
C LYS A 52 3.95 13.79 1.74
N ALA A 53 3.43 14.72 2.51
CA ALA A 53 2.99 14.47 3.88
C ALA A 53 1.79 13.51 3.95
N MET A 54 0.87 13.58 2.98
CA MET A 54 -0.26 12.64 2.88
C MET A 54 0.22 11.22 2.60
N ILE A 55 1.12 11.03 1.64
CA ILE A 55 1.71 9.71 1.35
C ILE A 55 2.42 9.16 2.59
N ASP A 56 3.24 9.98 3.25
CA ASP A 56 3.98 9.57 4.45
C ASP A 56 3.06 9.22 5.63
N SER A 57 1.90 9.89 5.74
CA SER A 57 0.91 9.59 6.79
C SER A 57 0.22 8.26 6.53
N VAL A 58 -0.31 8.09 5.33
CA VAL A 58 -0.96 6.84 4.90
C VAL A 58 -0.02 5.65 5.08
N PHE A 59 1.21 5.81 4.63
CA PHE A 59 2.22 4.76 4.74
C PHE A 59 2.55 4.40 6.20
N ARG A 60 2.54 5.36 7.12
CA ARG A 60 2.75 5.09 8.54
C ARG A 60 1.57 4.34 9.15
N ASP A 61 0.34 4.76 8.83
CA ASP A 61 -0.88 4.11 9.31
C ASP A 61 -0.90 2.65 8.85
N ASP A 62 -0.57 2.37 7.58
CA ASP A 62 -0.47 1.01 7.05
C ASP A 62 0.63 0.18 7.72
N GLN A 63 1.76 0.82 8.11
CA GLN A 63 2.82 0.14 8.85
C GLN A 63 2.38 -0.28 10.26
N GLU A 64 1.65 0.58 10.96
CA GLU A 64 1.13 0.31 12.29
C GLU A 64 0.07 -0.80 12.23
N ASP A 65 -0.84 -0.75 11.27
CA ASP A 65 -1.88 -1.77 11.07
C ASP A 65 -1.27 -3.14 10.71
N ALA A 66 -0.28 -3.17 9.82
CA ALA A 66 0.41 -4.40 9.44
C ALA A 66 1.17 -5.02 10.62
N ALA A 67 1.88 -4.21 11.41
CA ALA A 67 2.58 -4.69 12.59
C ALA A 67 1.63 -5.25 13.65
N ALA A 68 0.49 -4.60 13.88
CA ALA A 68 -0.55 -5.08 14.78
C ALA A 68 -1.15 -6.41 14.29
N ALA A 69 -1.45 -6.52 12.99
CA ALA A 69 -1.97 -7.75 12.40
C ALA A 69 -0.98 -8.91 12.55
N MET A 70 0.31 -8.69 12.27
CA MET A 70 1.36 -9.72 12.37
C MET A 70 1.55 -10.23 13.81
N SER A 71 1.37 -9.38 14.82
CA SER A 71 1.58 -9.75 16.23
C SER A 71 0.56 -10.76 16.75
N THR A 72 -0.57 -10.96 16.07
CA THR A 72 -1.69 -11.81 16.49
C THR A 72 -1.82 -13.12 15.73
N VAL A 73 -0.92 -13.37 14.76
CA VAL A 73 -1.01 -14.54 13.87
C VAL A 73 -0.36 -15.77 14.48
N THR A 74 -1.07 -16.89 14.43
CA THR A 74 -0.56 -18.24 14.72
C THR A 74 -0.19 -18.96 13.42
N SER A 75 0.61 -20.03 13.47
CA SER A 75 1.04 -20.79 12.28
C SER A 75 -0.14 -21.27 11.42
N ASP A 76 -1.15 -21.85 12.05
CA ASP A 76 -2.25 -22.53 11.35
C ASP A 76 -3.17 -21.57 10.57
N ASP A 77 -3.30 -20.32 11.04
CA ASP A 77 -4.16 -19.30 10.41
C ASP A 77 -3.40 -18.33 9.49
N ARG A 78 -2.10 -18.53 9.33
CA ARG A 78 -1.25 -17.53 8.69
C ARG A 78 -1.67 -17.17 7.28
N LEU A 79 -1.82 -18.16 6.40
CA LEU A 79 -2.14 -17.89 5.00
C LEU A 79 -3.54 -17.29 4.79
N PRO A 80 -4.61 -17.83 5.40
CA PRO A 80 -5.93 -17.18 5.35
C PRO A 80 -5.91 -15.74 5.87
N ARG A 81 -5.26 -15.47 6.99
CA ARG A 81 -5.14 -14.11 7.56
C ARG A 81 -4.30 -13.19 6.68
N PHE A 82 -3.25 -13.71 6.06
CA PHE A 82 -2.45 -12.97 5.11
C PHE A 82 -3.30 -12.50 3.92
N VAL A 83 -4.07 -13.39 3.31
CA VAL A 83 -4.93 -13.07 2.17
C VAL A 83 -6.07 -12.12 2.57
N ASP A 84 -6.67 -12.30 3.74
CA ASP A 84 -7.67 -11.36 4.28
C ASP A 84 -7.08 -9.97 4.56
N GLY A 85 -5.85 -9.92 5.05
CA GLY A 85 -5.07 -8.68 5.20
C GLY A 85 -4.84 -7.97 3.87
N LEU A 86 -4.46 -8.70 2.82
CA LEU A 86 -4.32 -8.12 1.48
C LEU A 86 -5.64 -7.52 0.97
N ARG A 87 -6.76 -8.22 1.17
CA ARG A 87 -8.09 -7.75 0.81
C ARG A 87 -8.49 -6.51 1.60
N THR A 88 -8.23 -6.48 2.89
CA THR A 88 -8.53 -5.33 3.77
C THR A 88 -7.75 -4.10 3.35
N ILE A 89 -6.45 -4.24 3.05
CA ILE A 89 -5.61 -3.14 2.57
C ILE A 89 -6.13 -2.62 1.23
N SER A 90 -6.49 -3.48 0.28
CA SER A 90 -6.98 -3.06 -1.04
C SER A 90 -8.25 -2.20 -0.99
N SER A 91 -9.12 -2.46 -0.02
CA SER A 91 -10.37 -1.71 0.19
C SER A 91 -10.19 -0.52 1.15
N SER A 92 -8.96 -0.28 1.64
CA SER A 92 -8.70 0.75 2.64
C SER A 92 -8.77 2.16 2.04
N ARG A 93 -9.05 3.14 2.93
CA ARG A 93 -8.99 4.56 2.57
C ARG A 93 -7.58 4.97 2.14
N SER A 94 -6.57 4.39 2.75
CA SER A 94 -5.16 4.60 2.45
C SER A 94 -4.85 4.29 1.00
N PHE A 95 -5.36 3.17 0.51
CA PHE A 95 -5.18 2.72 -0.85
C PHE A 95 -5.81 3.69 -1.87
N ARG A 96 -7.00 4.24 -1.58
CA ARG A 96 -7.63 5.26 -2.44
C ARG A 96 -6.77 6.52 -2.55
N VAL A 97 -6.25 7.03 -1.43
CA VAL A 97 -5.33 8.19 -1.45
C VAL A 97 -4.10 7.92 -2.30
N PHE A 98 -3.56 6.71 -2.22
CA PHE A 98 -2.42 6.29 -3.03
C PHE A 98 -2.72 6.37 -4.53
N PHE A 99 -3.86 5.84 -4.98
CA PHE A 99 -4.29 5.93 -6.38
C PHE A 99 -4.60 7.34 -6.84
N ASP A 100 -5.23 8.15 -6.00
CA ASP A 100 -5.52 9.55 -6.33
C ASP A 100 -4.24 10.36 -6.57
N VAL A 101 -3.14 10.01 -5.91
CA VAL A 101 -1.85 10.67 -6.06
C VAL A 101 -1.01 10.09 -7.21
N LEU A 102 -1.24 8.84 -7.61
CA LEU A 102 -0.44 8.12 -8.60
C LEU A 102 -0.22 8.90 -9.93
N PRO A 103 -1.24 9.51 -10.58
CA PRO A 103 -1.04 10.23 -11.84
C PRO A 103 -0.06 11.40 -11.72
N TYR A 104 0.03 11.99 -10.53
CA TYR A 104 0.92 13.11 -10.23
C TYR A 104 2.31 12.62 -9.85
N ALA A 105 2.40 11.52 -9.12
CA ALA A 105 3.66 10.89 -8.77
C ALA A 105 4.43 10.45 -10.02
N LEU A 106 3.76 9.93 -11.04
CA LEU A 106 4.38 9.54 -12.29
C LEU A 106 5.06 10.71 -13.04
N ARG A 107 4.64 11.96 -12.76
CA ARG A 107 5.17 13.18 -13.37
C ARG A 107 6.04 14.03 -12.43
N ASN A 108 6.14 13.65 -11.16
CA ASN A 108 6.92 14.37 -10.13
C ASN A 108 7.90 13.43 -9.45
N GLU A 109 9.19 13.71 -9.62
CA GLU A 109 10.24 12.82 -9.09
C GLU A 109 10.22 12.66 -7.57
N GLY A 110 9.94 13.75 -6.84
CA GLY A 110 9.85 13.71 -5.39
C GLY A 110 8.70 12.86 -4.86
N LEU A 111 7.54 12.87 -5.53
CA LEU A 111 6.39 12.02 -5.23
C LEU A 111 6.65 10.58 -5.68
N ARG A 112 7.20 10.38 -6.88
CA ARG A 112 7.55 9.06 -7.41
C ARG A 112 8.50 8.31 -6.49
N SER A 113 9.55 8.97 -6.00
CA SER A 113 10.50 8.36 -5.07
C SER A 113 9.84 7.95 -3.75
N ARG A 114 8.84 8.69 -3.26
CA ARG A 114 8.09 8.31 -2.05
C ARG A 114 7.20 7.10 -2.29
N MET A 115 6.48 7.07 -3.40
CA MET A 115 5.65 5.92 -3.77
C MET A 115 6.49 4.66 -4.03
N ALA A 116 7.67 4.81 -4.65
CA ALA A 116 8.59 3.69 -4.84
C ALA A 116 9.02 3.08 -3.48
N ARG A 117 9.33 3.93 -2.47
CA ARG A 117 9.64 3.43 -1.11
C ARG A 117 8.46 2.75 -0.45
N ALA A 118 7.22 3.23 -0.66
CA ALA A 118 6.03 2.57 -0.17
C ALA A 118 5.87 1.18 -0.81
N TYR A 119 6.01 1.08 -2.13
CA TYR A 119 5.99 -0.21 -2.82
C TYR A 119 7.10 -1.17 -2.35
N ASP A 120 8.31 -0.67 -2.09
CA ASP A 120 9.40 -1.48 -1.53
C ASP A 120 9.04 -2.03 -0.15
N TRP A 121 8.37 -1.25 0.67
CA TRP A 121 7.90 -1.71 1.95
C TRP A 121 6.76 -2.73 1.82
N TYR A 122 5.75 -2.49 0.97
CA TYR A 122 4.66 -3.44 0.73
C TYR A 122 5.15 -4.79 0.22
N ARG A 123 6.19 -4.81 -0.62
CA ARG A 123 6.85 -6.05 -1.05
C ARG A 123 7.56 -6.74 0.12
N ARG A 124 8.30 -5.99 0.92
CA ARG A 124 9.02 -6.55 2.09
C ARG A 124 8.10 -7.14 3.13
N ILE A 125 7.04 -6.44 3.52
CA ILE A 125 6.11 -6.97 4.53
C ILE A 125 5.43 -8.25 4.06
N LYS A 126 5.11 -8.39 2.76
CA LYS A 126 4.59 -9.64 2.20
C LYS A 126 5.62 -10.76 2.29
N LEU A 127 6.88 -10.47 2.00
CA LEU A 127 7.97 -11.44 2.16
C LEU A 127 8.14 -11.87 3.62
N ASP A 128 8.06 -10.95 4.56
CA ASP A 128 8.19 -11.26 5.99
C ASP A 128 7.04 -12.15 6.47
N TRP A 129 5.81 -11.91 5.98
CA TRP A 129 4.68 -12.77 6.23
C TRP A 129 4.88 -14.19 5.68
N LEU A 130 5.38 -14.31 4.45
CA LEU A 130 5.60 -15.59 3.78
C LEU A 130 6.78 -16.38 4.38
N ARG A 131 7.79 -15.69 4.94
CA ARG A 131 9.01 -16.29 5.50
C ARG A 131 8.94 -16.65 6.96
N ALA A 132 7.94 -16.24 7.70
CA ALA A 132 7.97 -16.30 9.16
C ALA A 132 8.11 -17.72 9.73
N GLU A 133 7.93 -18.77 8.92
CA GLU A 133 8.18 -20.17 9.31
C GLU A 133 9.52 -20.74 8.78
N ASP A 134 10.19 -20.02 7.88
CA ASP A 134 11.39 -20.52 7.23
C ASP A 134 12.59 -19.60 7.51
N GLN A 135 13.57 -20.14 8.24
CA GLN A 135 14.81 -19.46 8.64
C GLN A 135 15.86 -19.37 7.53
N ALA A 136 15.54 -19.71 6.28
CA ALA A 136 16.48 -19.69 5.17
C ALA A 136 16.91 -18.25 4.78
N PRO A 137 18.20 -18.07 4.42
CA PRO A 137 18.75 -16.76 4.14
C PRO A 137 18.09 -16.05 2.94
N PRO A 138 18.06 -14.72 2.93
CA PRO A 138 17.39 -13.92 1.89
C PRO A 138 17.85 -14.19 0.46
N SER A 139 19.08 -14.65 0.28
CA SER A 139 19.70 -14.89 -1.03
C SER A 139 19.15 -16.10 -1.79
N GLN A 140 18.42 -16.99 -1.13
CA GLN A 140 17.91 -18.23 -1.74
C GLN A 140 16.49 -18.13 -2.29
N LYS A 141 15.86 -16.92 -2.29
CA LYS A 141 14.41 -16.82 -2.49
C LYS A 141 13.97 -15.81 -3.55
N GLN A 142 14.55 -15.89 -4.74
CA GLN A 142 14.10 -15.08 -5.88
C GLN A 142 12.61 -15.37 -6.23
N GLY A 143 12.17 -16.62 -6.07
CA GLY A 143 10.78 -17.00 -6.25
C GLY A 143 9.80 -16.27 -5.32
N LEU A 144 10.15 -16.14 -4.03
CA LEU A 144 9.34 -15.40 -3.08
C LEU A 144 9.34 -13.88 -3.36
N LEU A 145 10.45 -13.34 -3.85
CA LEU A 145 10.48 -11.94 -4.28
C LEU A 145 9.54 -11.71 -5.46
N GLY A 146 9.63 -12.54 -6.50
CA GLY A 146 8.71 -12.48 -7.65
C GLY A 146 7.25 -12.70 -7.23
N LEU A 147 6.98 -13.61 -6.30
CA LEU A 147 5.63 -13.79 -5.74
C LEU A 147 5.13 -12.53 -5.02
N SER A 148 5.97 -11.88 -4.21
CA SER A 148 5.64 -10.62 -3.54
C SER A 148 5.33 -9.50 -4.53
N GLU A 149 6.09 -9.39 -5.61
CA GLU A 149 5.87 -8.43 -6.70
C GLU A 149 4.55 -8.73 -7.42
N LEU A 150 4.29 -10.00 -7.76
CA LEU A 150 3.06 -10.43 -8.39
C LEU A 150 1.84 -10.15 -7.51
N MET A 151 1.90 -10.51 -6.23
CA MET A 151 0.80 -10.22 -5.29
C MET A 151 0.54 -8.71 -5.15
N THR A 152 1.59 -7.89 -5.20
CA THR A 152 1.42 -6.43 -5.18
C THR A 152 0.63 -5.97 -6.41
N ALA A 153 0.98 -6.46 -7.59
CA ALA A 153 0.25 -6.14 -8.82
C ALA A 153 -1.20 -6.67 -8.82
N VAL A 154 -1.44 -7.85 -8.24
CA VAL A 154 -2.80 -8.40 -8.09
C VAL A 154 -3.64 -7.53 -7.16
N VAL A 155 -3.12 -7.13 -6.00
CA VAL A 155 -3.81 -6.24 -5.05
C VAL A 155 -4.16 -4.91 -5.72
N ASP A 156 -3.20 -4.28 -6.40
CA ASP A 156 -3.42 -3.03 -7.12
C ASP A 156 -4.51 -3.18 -8.19
N GLY A 157 -4.44 -4.24 -9.00
CA GLY A 157 -5.38 -4.49 -10.07
C GLY A 157 -6.81 -4.80 -9.57
N LEU A 158 -6.96 -5.57 -8.50
CA LEU A 158 -8.26 -5.86 -7.89
C LEU A 158 -8.89 -4.61 -7.27
N ALA A 159 -8.09 -3.80 -6.58
CA ALA A 159 -8.58 -2.56 -5.99
C ALA A 159 -9.02 -1.52 -7.03
N ILE A 160 -8.32 -1.44 -8.18
CA ILE A 160 -8.74 -0.57 -9.29
C ILE A 160 -10.09 -1.04 -9.84
N GLN A 161 -10.27 -2.35 -10.06
CA GLN A 161 -11.52 -2.90 -10.57
C GLN A 161 -12.69 -2.66 -9.61
N GLU A 162 -12.48 -2.90 -8.30
CA GLU A 162 -13.47 -2.63 -7.26
C GLU A 162 -13.83 -1.14 -7.18
N ALA A 163 -12.88 -0.23 -7.41
CA ALA A 163 -13.13 1.20 -7.41
C ALA A 163 -13.90 1.71 -8.65
N ILE A 164 -13.89 0.95 -9.75
CA ILE A 164 -14.55 1.30 -11.02
C ILE A 164 -15.92 0.66 -11.15
N ASP A 165 -16.08 -0.57 -10.65
CA ASP A 165 -17.28 -1.39 -10.82
C ASP A 165 -17.83 -1.80 -9.45
N ASP A 166 -18.92 -1.18 -9.03
CA ASP A 166 -19.61 -1.47 -7.76
C ASP A 166 -20.14 -2.92 -7.68
N GLY A 167 -20.31 -3.60 -8.82
CA GLY A 167 -20.70 -5.01 -8.90
C GLY A 167 -19.53 -5.99 -8.83
N PHE A 168 -18.30 -5.52 -8.86
CA PHE A 168 -17.12 -6.35 -8.84
C PHE A 168 -16.83 -6.90 -7.44
N ASP A 169 -16.93 -8.23 -7.31
CA ASP A 169 -16.70 -8.94 -6.03
C ASP A 169 -15.26 -9.49 -5.94
N THR A 170 -14.40 -8.78 -5.23
CA THR A 170 -13.00 -9.18 -5.04
C THR A 170 -12.84 -10.48 -4.24
N ARG A 171 -13.84 -10.90 -3.44
CA ARG A 171 -13.77 -12.10 -2.59
C ARG A 171 -13.45 -13.36 -3.38
N ARG A 172 -14.04 -13.51 -4.59
CA ARG A 172 -13.75 -14.66 -5.46
C ARG A 172 -12.29 -14.68 -5.91
N ALA A 173 -11.75 -13.54 -6.30
CA ALA A 173 -10.37 -13.43 -6.74
C ALA A 173 -9.39 -13.74 -5.59
N TYR A 174 -9.65 -13.22 -4.39
CA TYR A 174 -8.84 -13.51 -3.20
C TYR A 174 -8.95 -14.97 -2.75
N ALA A 175 -10.12 -15.62 -2.86
CA ALA A 175 -10.25 -17.04 -2.58
C ALA A 175 -9.43 -17.91 -3.57
N VAL A 176 -9.41 -17.53 -4.86
CA VAL A 176 -8.56 -18.20 -5.85
C VAL A 176 -7.08 -17.95 -5.56
N LEU A 177 -6.70 -16.72 -5.18
CA LEU A 177 -5.32 -16.41 -4.78
C LEU A 177 -4.88 -17.26 -3.59
N GLU A 178 -5.70 -17.39 -2.56
CA GLU A 178 -5.43 -18.25 -1.40
C GLU A 178 -5.21 -19.71 -1.82
N PHE A 179 -6.11 -20.25 -2.64
CA PHE A 179 -5.98 -21.61 -3.15
C PHE A 179 -4.69 -21.82 -3.95
N MET A 180 -4.31 -20.84 -4.78
CA MET A 180 -3.04 -20.90 -5.55
C MET A 180 -1.83 -20.86 -4.60
N LEU A 181 -1.83 -19.98 -3.61
CA LEU A 181 -0.75 -19.86 -2.64
C LEU A 181 -0.59 -21.12 -1.81
N GLN A 182 -1.69 -21.75 -1.34
CA GLN A 182 -1.65 -23.01 -0.60
C GLN A 182 -0.92 -24.12 -1.37
N ARG A 183 -1.05 -24.13 -2.69
CA ARG A 183 -0.42 -25.15 -3.54
C ARG A 183 0.98 -24.82 -3.98
N SER A 184 1.24 -23.56 -4.32
CA SER A 184 2.53 -23.17 -4.92
C SER A 184 3.57 -22.72 -3.90
N LEU A 185 3.15 -22.26 -2.72
CA LEU A 185 4.09 -21.71 -1.73
C LEU A 185 5.12 -22.73 -1.25
N PRO A 186 4.77 -24.00 -0.91
CA PRO A 186 5.78 -25.00 -0.53
C PRO A 186 6.83 -25.23 -1.60
N GLU A 187 6.43 -25.36 -2.86
CA GLU A 187 7.34 -25.54 -3.99
C GLU A 187 8.25 -24.33 -4.20
N LEU A 188 7.70 -23.10 -4.05
CA LEU A 188 8.46 -21.87 -4.16
C LEU A 188 9.48 -21.69 -3.02
N LEU A 189 9.18 -22.21 -1.83
CA LEU A 189 10.08 -22.20 -0.69
C LEU A 189 11.24 -23.18 -0.87
N GLU A 190 11.01 -24.31 -1.54
CA GLU A 190 12.00 -25.34 -1.78
C GLU A 190 12.82 -25.08 -3.07
N SER A 191 12.24 -24.39 -4.06
CA SER A 191 12.89 -24.17 -5.35
C SER A 191 13.84 -22.97 -5.32
N ASP A 192 15.11 -23.20 -5.63
CA ASP A 192 16.01 -22.18 -6.17
C ASP A 192 15.54 -21.85 -7.61
N LEU A 193 14.65 -20.88 -7.77
CA LEU A 193 14.41 -20.33 -9.08
C LEU A 193 15.66 -19.54 -9.50
N HIS A 194 16.63 -20.25 -10.01
CA HIS A 194 17.83 -19.67 -10.62
C HIS A 194 17.37 -18.77 -11.76
N GLY A 195 17.65 -17.48 -11.67
CA GLY A 195 17.53 -16.59 -12.80
C GLY A 195 18.31 -17.22 -13.94
N GLY A 196 17.57 -17.73 -14.94
CA GLY A 196 18.17 -18.41 -16.08
C GLY A 196 19.24 -17.53 -16.70
N SER A 197 20.47 -17.99 -16.63
CA SER A 197 21.51 -17.59 -17.57
C SER A 197 20.91 -17.83 -18.95
N ARG A 198 20.57 -16.78 -19.68
CA ARG A 198 20.26 -16.90 -21.11
C ARG A 198 21.49 -17.53 -21.74
N PRO A 199 21.38 -18.67 -22.41
CA PRO A 199 22.46 -19.13 -23.27
C PRO A 199 22.64 -18.06 -24.35
N GLY A 200 23.87 -17.57 -24.49
CA GLY A 200 24.30 -16.61 -25.51
C GLY A 200 24.15 -17.15 -26.93
#